data_0fb3a22c3b89fa63eb436cf2d3c64bff
#
_entry.id   0fb3a22c3b89fa63eb436cf2d3c64bff
#
_cell.length_a   1.000
_cell.length_b   1.000
_cell.length_c   1.000
_cell.angle_alpha   90.00
_cell.angle_beta   90.00
_cell.angle_gamma   90.00
#
_symmetry.space_group_name_H-M   'P 1'
#
loop_
_entity.id
_entity.type
_entity.pdbx_description
1 polymer ?
#
loop_
_entity_poly.entity_id
_entity_poly.type
_entity_poly.pdbx_seq_one_letter_code
_entity_poly.pdbx_strand_id
1 'polypeptide(L)'
;AALGSEVHLQWTPQEAAPGMLRCEYSWVGSAGTGARLASALRGWEHLRYEVTEEASPSCDAGRWSHTPSLGIFHAQMDVHGNIVVPENRIRAALEAGDPEQMRRQLDLALGQAWDDELEPFRYAGADVSVRWLHKFA
;
A
#
# COMPACT_ATOMS: atom_id res chain seq x y z
N ALA A 1 18.18 5.47 5.91
CA ALA A 1 17.93 5.52 7.36
C ALA A 1 16.86 4.51 7.79
N ALA A 2 15.66 4.51 7.18
CA ALA A 2 14.56 3.60 7.60
C ALA A 2 14.89 2.10 7.45
N LEU A 3 15.73 1.75 6.47
CA LEU A 3 16.18 0.39 6.23
C LEU A 3 17.47 0.02 6.99
N GLY A 4 18.07 0.95 7.71
CA GLY A 4 19.30 0.73 8.44
C GLY A 4 20.56 0.63 7.59
N SER A 5 20.44 0.72 6.29
CA SER A 5 21.54 0.67 5.33
C SER A 5 21.28 1.56 4.13
N GLU A 6 22.32 1.86 3.38
CA GLU A 6 22.19 2.53 2.10
C GLU A 6 21.61 1.56 1.07
N VAL A 7 20.63 2.03 0.30
CA VAL A 7 19.93 1.23 -0.70
C VAL A 7 20.05 1.92 -2.05
N HIS A 8 20.45 1.16 -3.05
CA HIS A 8 20.46 1.62 -4.44
C HIS A 8 19.18 1.17 -5.12
N LEU A 9 18.32 2.14 -5.44
CA LEU A 9 17.06 1.91 -6.15
C LEU A 9 17.29 2.00 -7.65
N GLN A 10 16.83 0.99 -8.37
CA GLN A 10 16.86 0.99 -9.84
C GLN A 10 15.58 1.61 -10.36
N TRP A 11 15.68 2.82 -10.86
CA TRP A 11 14.56 3.56 -11.42
C TRP A 11 14.41 3.25 -12.90
N THR A 12 13.21 2.89 -13.31
CA THR A 12 12.86 2.58 -14.68
C THR A 12 11.73 3.46 -15.19
N PRO A 13 11.71 3.80 -16.49
CA PRO A 13 10.58 4.47 -17.11
C PRO A 13 9.30 3.63 -16.99
N GLN A 14 8.17 4.31 -16.96
CA GLN A 14 6.85 3.69 -16.97
C GLN A 14 5.86 4.57 -17.77
N GLU A 15 4.75 3.98 -18.19
CA GLU A 15 3.82 4.63 -19.11
C GLU A 15 2.59 5.26 -18.44
N ALA A 16 2.31 4.91 -17.19
CA ALA A 16 1.11 5.37 -16.50
C ALA A 16 1.10 6.87 -16.18
N ALA A 17 2.28 7.46 -16.00
CA ALA A 17 2.44 8.91 -15.84
C ALA A 17 3.71 9.38 -16.55
N PRO A 18 3.59 10.20 -17.62
CA PRO A 18 4.74 10.68 -18.36
C PRO A 18 5.75 11.44 -17.48
N GLY A 19 7.04 11.13 -17.68
CA GLY A 19 8.14 11.78 -16.97
C GLY A 19 8.39 11.26 -15.56
N MET A 20 7.60 10.33 -15.08
CA MET A 20 7.81 9.67 -13.78
C MET A 20 8.55 8.35 -13.95
N LEU A 21 9.34 8.00 -12.96
CA LEU A 21 10.07 6.75 -12.89
C LEU A 21 9.46 5.83 -11.83
N ARG A 22 9.70 4.53 -12.00
CA ARG A 22 9.24 3.48 -11.12
C ARG A 22 10.40 2.66 -10.60
N CYS A 23 10.35 2.26 -9.35
CA CYS A 23 11.26 1.27 -8.80
C CYS A 23 10.50 0.28 -7.88
N GLU A 24 11.10 -0.86 -7.69
CA GLU A 24 10.67 -1.87 -6.73
C GLU A 24 11.83 -2.25 -5.85
N TYR A 25 11.54 -2.50 -4.61
CA TYR A 25 12.55 -2.90 -3.65
C TYR A 25 11.98 -3.89 -2.63
N SER A 26 12.67 -5.00 -2.45
CA SER A 26 12.36 -5.98 -1.40
C SER A 26 13.41 -5.91 -0.32
N TRP A 27 12.98 -6.04 0.93
CA TRP A 27 13.91 -6.05 2.07
C TRP A 27 13.64 -7.25 2.98
N VAL A 28 14.67 -7.59 3.75
CA VAL A 28 14.57 -8.46 4.90
C VAL A 28 15.10 -7.66 6.09
N GLY A 29 14.32 -7.57 7.14
CA GLY A 29 14.68 -6.74 8.28
C GLY A 29 13.81 -7.00 9.50
N SER A 30 13.96 -6.15 10.51
CA SER A 30 13.21 -6.26 11.75
C SER A 30 11.74 -5.93 11.55
N ALA A 31 10.89 -6.48 12.42
CA ALA A 31 9.47 -6.13 12.49
C ALA A 31 9.27 -4.62 12.64
N GLY A 32 8.27 -4.06 11.98
CA GLY A 32 7.98 -2.63 12.00
C GLY A 32 8.73 -1.81 10.93
N THR A 33 9.57 -2.43 10.11
CA THR A 33 10.28 -1.74 9.03
C THR A 33 9.33 -1.11 8.02
N GLY A 34 8.22 -1.77 7.70
CA GLY A 34 7.20 -1.24 6.79
C GLY A 34 6.61 0.08 7.28
N ALA A 35 6.27 0.17 8.56
CA ALA A 35 5.77 1.39 9.18
C ALA A 35 6.83 2.50 9.16
N ARG A 36 8.10 2.17 9.43
CA ARG A 36 9.21 3.14 9.36
C ARG A 36 9.44 3.65 7.95
N LEU A 37 9.35 2.78 6.95
CA LEU A 37 9.43 3.16 5.54
C LEU A 37 8.30 4.12 5.15
N ALA A 38 7.06 3.75 5.44
CA ALA A 38 5.91 4.60 5.15
C ALA A 38 6.03 5.97 5.83
N SER A 39 6.49 6.01 7.07
CA SER A 39 6.75 7.24 7.81
C SER A 39 7.86 8.09 7.17
N ALA A 40 8.93 7.45 6.73
CA ALA A 40 10.05 8.16 6.07
C ALA A 40 9.64 8.74 4.70
N LEU A 41 8.76 8.07 3.98
CA LEU A 41 8.26 8.50 2.67
C LEU A 41 7.17 9.58 2.78
N ARG A 42 6.61 9.79 3.95
CA ARG A 42 5.51 10.74 4.17
C ARG A 42 5.84 12.18 3.75
N GLY A 43 7.10 12.60 3.87
CA GLY A 43 7.54 13.93 3.46
C GLY A 43 7.61 14.15 1.95
N TRP A 44 7.41 13.11 1.16
CA TRP A 44 7.51 13.16 -0.30
C TRP A 44 6.11 13.18 -0.91
N GLU A 45 5.47 14.32 -0.89
CA GLU A 45 4.05 14.49 -1.24
C GLU A 45 3.71 14.08 -2.67
N HIS A 46 4.66 14.17 -3.59
CA HIS A 46 4.47 13.81 -5.01
C HIS A 46 4.69 12.33 -5.30
N LEU A 47 5.14 11.57 -4.32
CA LEU A 47 5.45 10.16 -4.48
C LEU A 47 4.18 9.30 -4.38
N ARG A 48 4.04 8.36 -5.31
CA ARG A 48 3.12 7.23 -5.18
C ARG A 48 3.89 6.04 -4.66
N TYR A 49 3.38 5.37 -3.64
CA TYR A 49 4.04 4.18 -3.13
C TYR A 49 3.06 3.19 -2.51
N GLU A 50 3.49 1.95 -2.51
CA GLU A 50 2.90 0.87 -1.74
C GLU A 50 4.01 0.18 -0.96
N VAL A 51 3.78 -0.04 0.31
CA VAL A 51 4.66 -0.77 1.20
C VAL A 51 3.87 -1.91 1.82
N THR A 52 4.39 -3.13 1.74
CA THR A 52 3.80 -4.29 2.41
C THR A 52 4.84 -4.94 3.32
N GLU A 53 4.42 -5.35 4.49
CA GLU A 53 5.22 -6.09 5.45
C GLU A 53 4.48 -7.36 5.86
N GLU A 54 5.17 -8.49 5.78
CA GLU A 54 4.62 -9.76 6.21
C GLU A 54 4.49 -9.83 7.74
N ALA A 55 3.57 -10.67 8.22
CA ALA A 55 3.41 -10.89 9.65
C ALA A 55 4.68 -11.52 10.26
N SER A 56 4.97 -11.13 11.47
CA SER A 56 6.02 -11.71 12.31
C SER A 56 5.43 -12.09 13.67
N PRO A 57 6.16 -12.82 14.54
CA PRO A 57 5.65 -13.13 15.88
C PRO A 57 5.29 -11.92 16.73
N SER A 58 5.86 -10.76 16.44
CA SER A 58 5.67 -9.53 17.21
C SER A 58 4.88 -8.44 16.49
N CYS A 59 4.51 -8.66 15.21
CA CYS A 59 3.88 -7.63 14.41
C CYS A 59 2.95 -8.26 13.36
N ASP A 60 1.75 -7.72 13.26
CA ASP A 60 0.82 -8.13 12.22
C ASP A 60 1.29 -7.65 10.84
N ALA A 61 0.89 -8.37 9.80
CA ALA A 61 1.12 -7.92 8.43
C ALA A 61 0.41 -6.58 8.19
N GLY A 62 1.05 -5.72 7.43
CA GLY A 62 0.53 -4.39 7.14
C GLY A 62 0.74 -3.98 5.70
N ARG A 63 -0.12 -3.08 5.25
CA ARG A 63 -0.04 -2.44 3.95
C ARG A 63 -0.23 -0.94 4.11
N TRP A 64 0.64 -0.18 3.47
CA TRP A 64 0.59 1.28 3.39
C TRP A 64 0.54 1.67 1.92
N SER A 65 -0.36 2.56 1.58
CA SER A 65 -0.49 3.09 0.21
C SER A 65 -0.56 4.61 0.27
N HIS A 66 0.04 5.27 -0.68
CA HIS A 66 0.03 6.72 -0.77
C HIS A 66 -0.10 7.17 -2.21
N THR A 67 -0.96 8.15 -2.42
CA THR A 67 -1.03 8.93 -3.65
C THR A 67 -1.04 10.41 -3.33
N PRO A 68 -0.56 11.29 -4.23
CA PRO A 68 -0.60 12.73 -4.00
C PRO A 68 -2.00 13.29 -3.75
N SER A 69 -3.02 12.71 -4.39
CA SER A 69 -4.41 13.18 -4.27
C SER A 69 -5.12 12.68 -3.02
N LEU A 70 -4.82 11.46 -2.57
CA LEU A 70 -5.55 10.77 -1.49
C LEU A 70 -4.83 10.77 -0.14
N GLY A 71 -3.51 11.03 -0.16
CA GLY A 71 -2.70 10.88 1.04
C GLY A 71 -2.40 9.42 1.37
N ILE A 72 -2.26 9.11 2.64
CA ILE A 72 -1.85 7.78 3.10
C ILE A 72 -3.05 6.94 3.55
N PHE A 73 -3.02 5.67 3.19
CA PHE A 73 -3.89 4.61 3.67
C PHE A 73 -3.06 3.54 4.36
N HIS A 74 -3.55 3.03 5.47
CA HIS A 74 -2.94 1.89 6.17
C HIS A 74 -4.00 0.87 6.55
N ALA A 75 -3.70 -0.40 6.33
CA ALA A 75 -4.53 -1.50 6.76
C ALA A 75 -3.70 -2.66 7.28
N GLN A 76 -4.25 -3.40 8.22
CA GLN A 76 -3.75 -4.70 8.63
C GLN A 76 -4.09 -5.73 7.55
N MET A 77 -3.26 -6.74 7.37
CA MET A 77 -3.48 -7.82 6.42
C MET A 77 -3.45 -9.18 7.12
N ASP A 78 -4.16 -10.14 6.55
CA ASP A 78 -4.06 -11.53 6.96
C ASP A 78 -2.90 -12.26 6.23
N VAL A 79 -2.70 -13.53 6.55
CA VAL A 79 -1.64 -14.35 5.94
C VAL A 79 -1.83 -14.62 4.45
N HIS A 80 -3.03 -14.37 3.94
CA HIS A 80 -3.38 -14.57 2.53
C HIS A 80 -3.30 -13.27 1.71
N GLY A 81 -2.91 -12.16 2.34
CA GLY A 81 -2.84 -10.86 1.70
C GLY A 81 -4.17 -10.11 1.63
N ASN A 82 -5.20 -10.56 2.35
CA ASN A 82 -6.46 -9.83 2.46
C ASN A 82 -6.34 -8.68 3.45
N ILE A 83 -6.97 -7.56 3.13
CA ILE A 83 -7.13 -6.47 4.09
C ILE A 83 -8.11 -6.90 5.18
N VAL A 84 -7.72 -6.68 6.43
CA VAL A 84 -8.55 -6.93 7.60
C VAL A 84 -9.19 -5.61 8.02
N VAL A 85 -10.51 -5.56 8.02
CA VAL A 85 -11.28 -4.38 8.42
C VAL A 85 -11.70 -4.54 9.88
N PRO A 86 -11.35 -3.59 10.76
CA PRO A 86 -11.79 -3.63 12.15
C PRO A 86 -13.32 -3.63 12.29
N GLU A 87 -13.83 -4.38 13.24
CA GLU A 87 -15.26 -4.54 13.49
C GLU A 87 -15.98 -3.19 13.66
N ASN A 88 -15.38 -2.25 14.39
CA ASN A 88 -15.97 -0.94 14.63
C ASN A 88 -16.21 -0.14 13.32
N ARG A 89 -15.37 -0.32 12.32
CA ARG A 89 -15.56 0.34 11.01
C ARG A 89 -16.71 -0.28 10.22
N ILE A 90 -16.88 -1.61 10.33
CA ILE A 90 -18.02 -2.31 9.73
C ILE A 90 -19.32 -1.88 10.41
N ARG A 91 -19.33 -1.79 11.73
CA ARG A 91 -20.50 -1.30 12.49
C ARG A 91 -20.88 0.13 12.10
N ALA A 92 -19.89 1.02 11.98
CA ALA A 92 -20.12 2.41 11.55
C ALA A 92 -20.74 2.46 10.16
N ALA A 93 -20.29 1.63 9.24
CA ALA A 93 -20.86 1.53 7.89
C ALA A 93 -22.33 1.07 7.94
N LEU A 94 -22.65 0.06 8.76
CA LEU A 94 -24.02 -0.43 8.94
C LEU A 94 -24.96 0.63 9.54
N GLU A 95 -24.45 1.45 10.44
CA GLU A 95 -25.22 2.53 11.09
C GLU A 95 -25.51 3.72 10.15
N ALA A 96 -24.83 3.83 9.03
CA ALA A 96 -25.07 4.88 8.04
C ALA A 96 -26.46 4.84 7.46
N GLY A 97 -27.17 3.70 7.49
CA GLY A 97 -28.59 3.55 7.17
C GLY A 97 -28.97 3.67 5.69
N ASP A 98 -28.09 4.20 4.86
CA ASP A 98 -28.24 4.35 3.42
C ASP A 98 -27.26 3.40 2.72
N PRO A 99 -27.73 2.53 1.79
CA PRO A 99 -26.86 1.57 1.10
C PRO A 99 -25.68 2.21 0.37
N GLU A 100 -25.86 3.38 -0.20
CA GLU A 100 -24.77 4.09 -0.90
C GLU A 100 -23.73 4.64 0.07
N GLN A 101 -24.13 5.17 1.21
CA GLN A 101 -23.27 5.61 2.28
C GLN A 101 -22.51 4.41 2.89
N MET A 102 -23.20 3.31 3.11
CA MET A 102 -22.62 2.07 3.60
C MET A 102 -21.49 1.58 2.66
N ARG A 103 -21.78 1.56 1.36
CA ARG A 103 -20.80 1.16 0.34
C ARG A 103 -19.55 2.06 0.36
N ARG A 104 -19.76 3.38 0.40
CA ARG A 104 -18.62 4.33 0.47
C ARG A 104 -17.76 4.12 1.69
N GLN A 105 -18.36 3.86 2.85
CA GLN A 105 -17.63 3.60 4.09
C GLN A 105 -16.81 2.30 4.00
N LEU A 106 -17.37 1.25 3.41
CA LEU A 106 -16.66 -0.02 3.22
C LEU A 106 -15.54 0.10 2.18
N ASP A 107 -15.78 0.81 1.07
CA ASP A 107 -14.75 1.06 0.06
C ASP A 107 -13.58 1.87 0.65
N LEU A 108 -13.87 2.85 1.51
CA LEU A 108 -12.85 3.61 2.23
C LEU A 108 -12.05 2.71 3.17
N ALA A 109 -12.71 1.82 3.90
CA ALA A 109 -12.06 0.88 4.80
C ALA A 109 -11.15 -0.12 4.07
N LEU A 110 -11.50 -0.48 2.84
CA LEU A 110 -10.72 -1.36 1.97
C LEU A 110 -9.61 -0.62 1.21
N GLY A 111 -9.60 0.71 1.23
CA GLY A 111 -8.65 1.50 0.45
C GLY A 111 -8.87 1.44 -1.06
N GLN A 112 -10.12 1.27 -1.50
CA GLN A 112 -10.46 1.08 -2.92
C GLN A 112 -9.96 2.22 -3.81
N ALA A 113 -10.09 3.47 -3.36
CA ALA A 113 -9.64 4.62 -4.14
C ALA A 113 -8.13 4.63 -4.38
N TRP A 114 -7.33 4.24 -3.36
CA TRP A 114 -5.88 4.08 -3.51
C TRP A 114 -5.53 2.95 -4.46
N ASP A 115 -6.24 1.85 -4.35
CA ASP A 115 -6.05 0.70 -5.23
C ASP A 115 -6.30 1.07 -6.69
N ASP A 116 -7.40 1.76 -6.97
CA ASP A 116 -7.75 2.23 -8.30
C ASP A 116 -6.70 3.19 -8.89
N GLU A 117 -6.17 4.11 -8.09
CA GLU A 117 -5.12 5.04 -8.55
C GLU A 117 -3.76 4.37 -8.75
N LEU A 118 -3.44 3.36 -7.97
CA LEU A 118 -2.12 2.70 -8.00
C LEU A 118 -2.04 1.54 -8.99
N GLU A 119 -3.16 0.93 -9.34
CA GLU A 119 -3.18 -0.22 -10.24
C GLU A 119 -2.46 0.02 -11.59
N PRO A 120 -2.65 1.15 -12.29
CA PRO A 120 -1.95 1.41 -13.53
C PRO A 120 -0.43 1.39 -13.40
N PHE A 121 0.10 1.76 -12.24
CA PHE A 121 1.54 1.78 -11.97
C PHE A 121 2.11 0.41 -11.63
N ARG A 122 1.31 -0.50 -11.11
CA ARG A 122 1.72 -1.87 -10.81
C ARG A 122 2.09 -2.66 -12.05
N TYR A 123 1.43 -2.37 -13.17
CA TYR A 123 1.61 -3.05 -14.45
C TYR A 123 2.39 -2.21 -15.47
N ALA A 124 2.79 -1.02 -15.12
CA ALA A 124 3.52 -0.10 -15.96
C ALA A 124 5.01 -0.45 -15.99
N GLY A 125 5.39 -1.32 -16.89
CA GLY A 125 6.76 -1.76 -17.11
C GLY A 125 6.76 -3.05 -17.92
N ALA A 126 7.58 -3.12 -18.94
CA ALA A 126 7.48 -4.09 -20.03
C ALA A 126 7.53 -5.57 -19.61
N ASP A 127 8.00 -5.91 -18.41
CA ASP A 127 8.23 -7.30 -18.01
C ASP A 127 7.76 -7.62 -16.59
N VAL A 128 6.88 -6.80 -16.01
CA VAL A 128 6.37 -7.06 -14.66
C VAL A 128 5.29 -8.11 -14.73
N SER A 129 5.67 -9.37 -14.49
CA SER A 129 4.68 -10.41 -14.30
C SER A 129 3.93 -10.19 -13.00
N VAL A 130 2.61 -10.40 -13.02
CA VAL A 130 1.71 -10.32 -11.85
C VAL A 130 2.22 -11.14 -10.65
N ARG A 131 3.13 -12.05 -10.87
CA ARG A 131 3.71 -12.93 -9.86
C ARG A 131 4.47 -12.23 -8.74
N TRP A 132 5.05 -11.06 -8.99
CA TRP A 132 5.76 -10.36 -7.94
C TRP A 132 4.81 -9.73 -6.91
N LEU A 133 3.59 -9.39 -7.29
CA LEU A 133 2.58 -8.88 -6.36
C LEU A 133 2.27 -9.90 -5.24
N HIS A 134 2.33 -11.18 -5.57
CA HIS A 134 2.14 -12.25 -4.60
C HIS A 134 3.35 -12.48 -3.67
N LYS A 135 4.51 -11.97 -4.02
CA LYS A 135 5.71 -12.07 -3.17
C LYS A 135 5.76 -11.02 -2.07
N PHE A 136 4.97 -9.95 -2.21
CA PHE A 136 4.94 -8.83 -1.28
C PHE A 136 3.63 -8.77 -0.47
N ALA A 137 2.69 -9.57 -0.86
CA ALA A 137 1.42 -9.71 -0.16
C ALA A 137 1.48 -10.75 0.94
#